data_3893e4156c1ec2fe768a1f81029eac86
#
_entry.id   3893e4156c1ec2fe768a1f81029eac86
#
_cell.length_a   1.000
_cell.length_b   1.000
_cell.length_c   1.000
_cell.angle_alpha   90.00
_cell.angle_beta   90.00
_cell.angle_gamma   90.00
#
_symmetry.space_group_name_H-M   'P 1'
#
loop_
_entity.id
_entity.type
_entity.pdbx_description
1 polymer ?
#
loop_
_entity_poly.entity_id
_entity_poly.type
_entity_poly.pdbx_seq_one_letter_code
_entity_poly.pdbx_strand_id
1 'polypeptide(L)'
;MRMGMVRRSVGALFAVILLLTVVPTGAAAKDTPRHGAQAIGKAERAMREITEQTVRETATAETQDTRISSVMLRWEPYPAAVRYAVRVLRGSAGATKKTVATMEYVYTTGLHLPLMTYGTADDLYWTVQPLGYDGAPLAAASEPRPVRAETADPDAPVLTTEYGAMPYAPLYPVYSWVPLAGQQVHEVEVYRREADRDRYVHTLRGGEYDVYDDMPFTVPGTYVYRVRGITESGTPISNWSAYGSFTVAERTPIAALGDSITHGGGAITVPPSYQLYDWESYCTVPVKNLGRSGDTTEDMLARFERDVLPFSPRVLVIMGGVNDYRVGIYGAETVRNLAALREKCRAHGITPIFLTATPIRPALMTERMTVTTPPSDWWAHRDYVNKWVMQQEYSIDVASVLADENGELEEKYTTDGLHPDLMGKKYIGQTVDSYLRTHFAFASAEAERRARMLKSPEN
;
A
#
# COMPACT_ATOMS: atom_id res chain seq x y z
N MET A 1 -47.61 -2.12 -13.15
CA MET A 1 -46.85 -2.39 -11.95
C MET A 1 -45.36 -2.29 -12.27
N ARG A 2 -44.74 -1.13 -11.99
CA ARG A 2 -43.35 -0.85 -12.33
C ARG A 2 -42.51 -1.15 -11.09
N MET A 3 -41.69 -2.17 -11.16
CA MET A 3 -40.63 -2.41 -10.17
C MET A 3 -39.49 -1.45 -10.43
N GLY A 4 -39.33 -0.47 -9.56
CA GLY A 4 -38.19 0.43 -9.54
C GLY A 4 -36.95 -0.30 -9.04
N MET A 5 -35.97 -0.47 -9.92
CA MET A 5 -34.67 -1.00 -9.60
C MET A 5 -33.87 0.10 -8.90
N VAL A 6 -33.68 -0.01 -7.61
CA VAL A 6 -32.76 0.84 -6.86
C VAL A 6 -31.33 0.45 -7.26
N ARG A 7 -30.73 1.27 -8.10
CA ARG A 7 -29.28 1.22 -8.37
C ARG A 7 -28.57 1.75 -7.14
N ARG A 8 -28.04 0.86 -6.33
CA ARG A 8 -27.12 1.20 -5.25
C ARG A 8 -25.71 1.38 -5.81
N SER A 9 -25.10 2.48 -5.45
CA SER A 9 -23.79 2.92 -5.90
C SER A 9 -22.68 2.00 -5.33
N VAL A 10 -22.26 1.07 -6.14
CA VAL A 10 -21.03 0.26 -5.97
C VAL A 10 -19.86 1.01 -6.63
N GLY A 11 -19.83 2.35 -6.54
CA GLY A 11 -19.21 3.18 -7.57
C GLY A 11 -17.73 3.50 -7.47
N ALA A 12 -17.07 3.40 -6.35
CA ALA A 12 -15.69 3.91 -6.26
C ALA A 12 -14.61 2.84 -6.48
N LEU A 13 -14.80 1.63 -6.03
CA LEU A 13 -13.79 0.57 -6.16
C LEU A 13 -13.85 -0.20 -7.48
N PHE A 14 -15.02 -0.25 -8.15
CA PHE A 14 -15.17 -0.92 -9.45
C PHE A 14 -14.55 -0.15 -10.63
N ALA A 15 -14.38 1.15 -10.52
CA ALA A 15 -13.82 1.96 -11.62
C ALA A 15 -12.35 1.62 -11.92
N VAL A 16 -11.61 1.13 -10.92
CA VAL A 16 -10.18 0.85 -11.05
C VAL A 16 -9.89 -0.52 -11.65
N ILE A 17 -10.77 -1.48 -11.45
CA ILE A 17 -10.58 -2.86 -11.91
C ILE A 17 -10.97 -3.04 -13.38
N LEU A 18 -11.94 -2.27 -13.88
CA LEU A 18 -12.44 -2.42 -15.27
C LEU A 18 -11.47 -1.87 -16.32
N LEU A 19 -10.45 -1.10 -15.94
CA LEU A 19 -9.55 -0.41 -16.84
C LEU A 19 -8.34 -1.21 -17.31
N LEU A 20 -8.12 -2.40 -16.72
CA LEU A 20 -7.07 -3.31 -17.17
C LEU A 20 -7.54 -4.30 -18.26
N THR A 21 -8.80 -4.27 -18.68
CA THR A 21 -9.36 -5.29 -19.57
C THR A 21 -9.56 -4.88 -21.02
N VAL A 22 -9.30 -3.63 -21.41
CA VAL A 22 -9.47 -3.20 -22.81
C VAL A 22 -8.22 -2.47 -23.26
N VAL A 23 -7.38 -3.15 -24.01
CA VAL A 23 -6.40 -2.50 -24.89
C VAL A 23 -7.08 -2.29 -26.24
N PRO A 24 -7.51 -1.08 -26.61
CA PRO A 24 -7.85 -0.80 -27.99
C PRO A 24 -6.54 -0.60 -28.73
N THR A 25 -6.32 -1.39 -29.77
CA THR A 25 -5.31 -1.10 -30.78
C THR A 25 -5.62 0.26 -31.39
N GLY A 26 -4.83 1.26 -31.04
CA GLY A 26 -4.75 2.52 -31.73
C GLY A 26 -5.80 3.57 -31.41
N ALA A 27 -5.74 4.19 -30.26
CA ALA A 27 -6.12 5.60 -30.03
C ALA A 27 -5.64 6.04 -28.67
N ALA A 28 -5.17 7.27 -28.54
CA ALA A 28 -4.67 7.86 -27.32
C ALA A 28 -5.69 7.73 -26.18
N ALA A 29 -5.39 6.90 -25.19
CA ALA A 29 -6.14 6.83 -23.95
C ALA A 29 -5.86 8.10 -23.14
N LYS A 30 -6.83 9.00 -23.06
CA LYS A 30 -6.82 10.14 -22.15
C LYS A 30 -7.29 9.65 -20.77
N ASP A 31 -6.48 9.98 -19.78
CA ASP A 31 -6.80 10.12 -18.35
C ASP A 31 -7.79 9.11 -17.76
N THR A 32 -7.31 7.91 -17.56
CA THR A 32 -7.97 6.96 -16.67
C THR A 32 -7.03 6.60 -15.52
N PRO A 33 -7.47 6.77 -14.25
CA PRO A 33 -6.62 6.48 -13.11
C PRO A 33 -6.17 5.02 -13.11
N ARG A 34 -4.86 4.79 -13.16
CA ARG A 34 -4.24 3.45 -13.12
C ARG A 34 -3.86 3.12 -11.68
N HIS A 35 -4.85 3.05 -10.81
CA HIS A 35 -4.58 2.68 -9.42
C HIS A 35 -4.53 1.17 -9.30
N GLY A 36 -3.54 0.66 -8.60
CA GLY A 36 -3.47 -0.73 -8.19
C GLY A 36 -4.50 -1.06 -7.11
N ALA A 37 -5.77 -0.71 -7.34
CA ALA A 37 -6.82 -1.08 -6.42
C ALA A 37 -6.96 -2.59 -6.41
N GLN A 38 -6.62 -3.16 -5.28
CA GLN A 38 -6.78 -4.57 -5.02
C GLN A 38 -8.26 -4.84 -4.78
N ALA A 39 -8.82 -5.73 -5.59
CA ALA A 39 -10.21 -6.08 -5.47
C ALA A 39 -10.45 -6.97 -4.26
N ILE A 40 -11.18 -6.47 -3.31
CA ILE A 40 -11.55 -7.17 -2.08
C ILE A 40 -12.97 -7.81 -2.22
N GLY A 41 -13.36 -8.17 -3.34
CA GLY A 41 -14.59 -8.89 -3.75
C GLY A 41 -15.65 -9.18 -2.68
N LYS A 42 -15.70 -10.43 -2.19
CA LYS A 42 -16.68 -10.88 -1.18
C LYS A 42 -16.52 -10.21 0.19
N ALA A 43 -15.28 -9.88 0.56
CA ALA A 43 -14.96 -9.29 1.85
C ALA A 43 -15.49 -7.86 2.00
N GLU A 44 -15.44 -7.05 0.94
CA GLU A 44 -16.03 -5.70 0.94
C GLU A 44 -17.54 -5.71 1.11
N ARG A 45 -18.21 -6.69 0.48
CA ARG A 45 -19.66 -6.79 0.58
C ARG A 45 -20.11 -7.07 2.02
N ALA A 46 -19.42 -7.99 2.70
CA ALA A 46 -19.68 -8.30 4.09
C ALA A 46 -19.34 -7.14 5.04
N MET A 47 -18.25 -6.41 4.78
CA MET A 47 -17.89 -5.23 5.55
C MET A 47 -18.93 -4.11 5.41
N ARG A 48 -19.45 -3.87 4.19
CA ARG A 48 -20.54 -2.91 3.97
C ARG A 48 -21.80 -3.27 4.75
N GLU A 49 -22.19 -4.54 4.77
CA GLU A 49 -23.36 -4.99 5.51
C GLU A 49 -23.21 -4.74 7.01
N ILE A 50 -22.03 -5.02 7.59
CA ILE A 50 -21.75 -4.78 9.01
C ILE A 50 -21.70 -3.29 9.33
N THR A 51 -21.04 -2.48 8.49
CA THR A 51 -20.95 -1.03 8.65
C THR A 51 -22.34 -0.38 8.53
N GLU A 52 -23.16 -0.80 7.54
CA GLU A 52 -24.55 -0.33 7.40
C GLU A 52 -25.43 -0.71 8.59
N GLN A 53 -25.22 -1.89 9.15
CA GLN A 53 -25.96 -2.35 10.33
C GLN A 53 -25.58 -1.53 11.57
N THR A 54 -24.28 -1.30 11.80
CA THR A 54 -23.77 -0.47 12.89
C THR A 54 -24.27 0.98 12.78
N VAL A 55 -24.26 1.56 11.56
CA VAL A 55 -24.77 2.91 11.33
C VAL A 55 -26.27 3.02 11.55
N ARG A 56 -27.06 2.01 11.17
CA ARG A 56 -28.52 1.99 11.43
C ARG A 56 -28.85 1.90 12.92
N GLU A 57 -28.04 1.17 13.66
CA GLU A 57 -28.23 1.04 15.12
C GLU A 57 -27.84 2.33 15.87
N THR A 58 -26.87 3.11 15.34
CA THR A 58 -26.46 4.41 15.94
C THR A 58 -27.37 5.57 15.53
N ALA A 59 -28.02 5.54 14.38
CA ALA A 59 -28.86 6.64 13.88
C ALA A 59 -30.18 6.83 14.63
N THR A 60 -30.52 5.97 15.58
CA THR A 60 -31.78 6.04 16.34
C THR A 60 -31.64 6.64 17.75
N ALA A 61 -30.45 7.10 18.16
CA ALA A 61 -30.23 7.71 19.48
C ALA A 61 -30.12 9.24 19.37
N GLU A 62 -31.15 9.95 19.77
CA GLU A 62 -31.15 11.40 19.93
C GLU A 62 -30.26 11.87 21.09
N THR A 63 -29.43 12.85 20.75
CA THR A 63 -28.82 13.91 21.60
C THR A 63 -28.66 13.65 23.11
N GLN A 64 -27.43 13.28 23.54
CA GLN A 64 -26.89 13.67 24.85
C GLN A 64 -25.36 13.66 24.85
N ASP A 65 -24.79 14.70 25.48
CA ASP A 65 -23.41 15.05 25.86
C ASP A 65 -22.27 14.22 25.22
N THR A 66 -21.66 14.79 24.19
CA THR A 66 -20.79 14.15 23.17
C THR A 66 -19.31 14.18 23.51
N ARG A 67 -18.87 13.93 24.73
CA ARG A 67 -17.45 14.15 25.10
C ARG A 67 -16.50 13.00 24.79
N ILE A 68 -16.97 11.78 24.56
CA ILE A 68 -16.16 10.69 23.98
C ILE A 68 -17.10 9.80 23.18
N SER A 69 -17.24 10.07 21.89
CA SER A 69 -18.11 9.30 21.00
C SER A 69 -17.46 8.00 20.53
N SER A 70 -16.14 7.95 20.45
CA SER A 70 -15.41 6.75 20.02
C SER A 70 -14.04 6.63 20.68
N VAL A 71 -13.47 5.42 20.64
CA VAL A 71 -12.09 5.12 21.06
C VAL A 71 -11.37 4.42 19.93
N MET A 72 -10.15 4.83 19.64
CA MET A 72 -9.30 4.16 18.66
C MET A 72 -8.65 2.93 19.30
N LEU A 73 -8.93 1.75 18.75
CA LEU A 73 -8.18 0.52 19.02
C LEU A 73 -7.08 0.37 17.98
N ARG A 74 -5.85 -0.02 18.39
CA ARG A 74 -4.72 -0.21 17.47
C ARG A 74 -3.94 -1.47 17.79
N TRP A 75 -3.36 -2.06 16.74
CA TRP A 75 -2.49 -3.22 16.85
C TRP A 75 -1.45 -3.23 15.72
N GLU A 76 -0.40 -4.01 15.91
CA GLU A 76 0.63 -4.21 14.89
C GLU A 76 0.11 -5.12 13.76
N PRO A 77 0.51 -4.88 12.51
CA PRO A 77 0.15 -5.73 11.39
C PRO A 77 0.68 -7.16 11.59
N TYR A 78 -0.15 -8.15 11.27
CA TYR A 78 0.26 -9.55 11.27
C TYR A 78 0.56 -9.99 9.83
N PRO A 79 1.74 -10.62 9.57
CA PRO A 79 2.09 -11.10 8.23
C PRO A 79 1.03 -12.02 7.65
N ALA A 80 0.73 -11.86 6.35
CA ALA A 80 -0.31 -12.59 5.62
C ALA A 80 -1.75 -12.41 6.12
N ALA A 81 -2.01 -11.56 7.13
CA ALA A 81 -3.37 -11.22 7.50
C ALA A 81 -4.04 -10.39 6.39
N VAL A 82 -5.19 -10.84 5.95
CA VAL A 82 -6.05 -10.10 5.01
C VAL A 82 -7.01 -9.20 5.76
N ARG A 83 -7.42 -9.62 6.95
CA ARG A 83 -8.33 -8.88 7.82
C ARG A 83 -8.15 -9.33 9.27
N TYR A 84 -8.89 -8.69 10.16
CA TYR A 84 -8.86 -8.98 11.58
C TYR A 84 -10.29 -9.17 12.12
N ALA A 85 -10.44 -10.10 13.07
CA ALA A 85 -11.61 -10.18 13.92
C ALA A 85 -11.32 -9.44 15.23
N VAL A 86 -12.08 -8.39 15.51
CA VAL A 86 -12.01 -7.65 16.77
C VAL A 86 -13.22 -8.02 17.62
N ARG A 87 -12.98 -8.48 18.86
CA ARG A 87 -14.07 -8.76 19.83
C ARG A 87 -14.03 -7.76 20.94
N VAL A 88 -15.18 -7.19 21.25
CA VAL A 88 -15.39 -6.36 22.45
C VAL A 88 -15.94 -7.26 23.54
N LEU A 89 -15.33 -7.19 24.70
CA LEU A 89 -15.62 -8.02 25.84
C LEU A 89 -16.01 -7.14 27.03
N ARG A 90 -16.90 -7.65 27.88
CA ARG A 90 -17.29 -6.98 29.14
C ARG A 90 -16.99 -7.87 30.33
N GLY A 91 -16.48 -7.29 31.42
CA GLY A 91 -16.21 -7.98 32.68
C GLY A 91 -15.18 -7.30 33.53
N SER A 92 -15.03 -7.74 34.76
CA SER A 92 -14.05 -7.20 35.70
C SER A 92 -12.63 -7.69 35.39
N ALA A 93 -11.64 -6.98 35.89
CA ALA A 93 -10.23 -7.40 35.80
C ALA A 93 -10.06 -8.77 36.50
N GLY A 94 -9.32 -9.68 35.86
CA GLY A 94 -9.07 -11.03 36.40
C GLY A 94 -10.21 -12.03 36.29
N ALA A 95 -11.44 -11.60 35.92
CA ALA A 95 -12.59 -12.48 35.74
C ALA A 95 -12.77 -12.90 34.28
N THR A 96 -13.52 -13.98 34.07
CA THR A 96 -13.99 -14.37 32.72
C THR A 96 -14.85 -13.28 32.12
N LYS A 97 -14.51 -12.87 30.88
CA LYS A 97 -15.18 -11.79 30.18
C LYS A 97 -16.19 -12.33 29.17
N LYS A 98 -17.33 -11.66 29.04
CA LYS A 98 -18.37 -12.00 28.07
C LYS A 98 -18.19 -11.17 26.81
N THR A 99 -18.18 -11.81 25.63
CA THR A 99 -18.21 -11.11 24.33
C THR A 99 -19.54 -10.37 24.20
N VAL A 100 -19.45 -9.06 23.90
CA VAL A 100 -20.62 -8.18 23.67
C VAL A 100 -20.73 -7.72 22.22
N ALA A 101 -19.63 -7.76 21.46
CA ALA A 101 -19.63 -7.52 20.01
C ALA A 101 -18.47 -8.25 19.34
N THR A 102 -18.63 -8.54 18.05
CA THR A 102 -17.58 -9.07 17.18
C THR A 102 -17.66 -8.36 15.84
N MET A 103 -16.51 -7.82 15.37
CA MET A 103 -16.31 -7.25 14.04
C MET A 103 -15.30 -8.14 13.33
N GLU A 104 -15.73 -8.89 12.30
CA GLU A 104 -14.90 -9.91 11.62
C GLU A 104 -14.24 -9.41 10.32
N TYR A 105 -14.57 -8.20 9.90
CA TYR A 105 -14.13 -7.64 8.62
C TYR A 105 -13.40 -6.31 8.80
N VAL A 106 -12.41 -6.29 9.70
CA VAL A 106 -11.55 -5.11 9.91
C VAL A 106 -10.31 -5.25 9.04
N TYR A 107 -10.17 -4.39 8.05
CA TYR A 107 -9.08 -4.44 7.05
C TYR A 107 -7.92 -3.51 7.36
N THR A 108 -8.03 -2.73 8.41
CA THR A 108 -6.98 -1.83 8.91
C THR A 108 -6.35 -2.38 10.18
N THR A 109 -5.22 -1.84 10.60
CA THR A 109 -4.57 -2.17 11.89
C THR A 109 -5.10 -1.33 13.04
N GLY A 110 -6.29 -0.80 12.89
CA GLY A 110 -7.02 -0.06 13.91
C GLY A 110 -8.51 -0.07 13.64
N LEU A 111 -9.28 0.34 14.64
CA LEU A 111 -10.74 0.42 14.59
C LEU A 111 -11.22 1.55 15.49
N HIS A 112 -12.08 2.43 14.97
CA HIS A 112 -12.88 3.33 15.80
C HIS A 112 -14.05 2.55 16.44
N LEU A 113 -14.00 2.42 17.76
CA LEU A 113 -15.05 1.77 18.54
C LEU A 113 -16.03 2.84 19.07
N PRO A 114 -17.30 2.88 18.60
CA PRO A 114 -18.29 3.82 19.10
C PRO A 114 -18.70 3.43 20.53
N LEU A 115 -18.35 4.25 21.52
CA LEU A 115 -18.63 3.93 22.93
C LEU A 115 -20.10 4.08 23.31
N MET A 116 -20.86 4.92 22.62
CA MET A 116 -22.29 5.12 22.89
C MET A 116 -23.08 3.80 22.86
N THR A 117 -22.68 2.84 22.04
CA THR A 117 -23.30 1.51 21.96
C THR A 117 -23.06 0.67 23.22
N TYR A 118 -22.01 0.96 23.97
CA TYR A 118 -21.58 0.13 25.10
C TYR A 118 -21.74 0.78 26.48
N GLY A 119 -22.15 2.06 26.56
CA GLY A 119 -22.25 2.79 27.80
C GLY A 119 -20.87 3.24 28.34
N THR A 120 -20.42 2.68 29.47
CA THR A 120 -19.12 3.03 30.05
C THR A 120 -18.00 2.18 29.48
N ALA A 121 -16.78 2.72 29.39
CA ALA A 121 -15.58 2.02 28.94
C ALA A 121 -14.88 1.24 30.07
N ASP A 122 -15.21 1.49 31.32
CA ASP A 122 -14.45 1.06 32.50
C ASP A 122 -14.35 -0.48 32.65
N ASP A 123 -15.34 -1.20 32.17
CA ASP A 123 -15.40 -2.66 32.20
C ASP A 123 -15.24 -3.29 30.79
N LEU A 124 -14.89 -2.50 29.77
CA LEU A 124 -14.70 -2.97 28.42
C LEU A 124 -13.26 -3.41 28.18
N TYR A 125 -13.14 -4.50 27.45
CA TYR A 125 -11.88 -5.07 26.94
C TYR A 125 -12.08 -5.41 25.48
N TRP A 126 -10.97 -5.60 24.79
CA TRP A 126 -10.99 -6.02 23.40
C TRP A 126 -9.87 -7.02 23.11
N THR A 127 -10.09 -7.86 22.12
CA THR A 127 -9.09 -8.77 21.54
C THR A 127 -9.10 -8.61 20.03
N VAL A 128 -7.97 -8.93 19.40
CA VAL A 128 -7.82 -8.96 17.96
C VAL A 128 -7.24 -10.29 17.52
N GLN A 129 -7.75 -10.84 16.41
CA GLN A 129 -7.31 -12.09 15.82
C GLN A 129 -7.04 -11.88 14.32
N PRO A 130 -5.83 -12.18 13.81
CA PRO A 130 -5.55 -12.09 12.39
C PRO A 130 -6.22 -13.23 11.64
N LEU A 131 -6.81 -12.91 10.48
CA LEU A 131 -7.52 -13.85 9.61
C LEU A 131 -6.90 -13.85 8.21
N GLY A 132 -6.83 -15.04 7.60
CA GLY A 132 -6.47 -15.23 6.21
C GLY A 132 -7.59 -14.82 5.24
N TYR A 133 -7.34 -15.02 3.96
CA TYR A 133 -8.30 -14.72 2.89
C TYR A 133 -9.62 -15.49 3.04
N ASP A 134 -9.55 -16.76 3.40
CA ASP A 134 -10.69 -17.64 3.66
C ASP A 134 -11.40 -17.37 5.02
N GLY A 135 -10.84 -16.42 5.80
CA GLY A 135 -11.32 -16.13 7.14
C GLY A 135 -10.81 -17.09 8.21
N ALA A 136 -9.95 -18.04 7.88
CA ALA A 136 -9.33 -18.90 8.87
C ALA A 136 -8.35 -18.09 9.76
N PRO A 137 -8.31 -18.37 11.06
CA PRO A 137 -7.35 -17.74 11.97
C PRO A 137 -5.91 -18.11 11.61
N LEU A 138 -5.04 -17.09 11.44
CA LEU A 138 -3.61 -17.26 11.23
C LEU A 138 -2.82 -17.40 12.54
N ALA A 139 -3.40 -16.90 13.64
CA ALA A 139 -2.89 -17.03 15.00
C ALA A 139 -4.02 -17.00 16.02
N ALA A 140 -3.71 -17.31 17.27
CA ALA A 140 -4.62 -17.12 18.39
C ALA A 140 -5.01 -15.64 18.52
N ALA A 141 -6.19 -15.37 19.07
CA ALA A 141 -6.56 -14.01 19.44
C ALA A 141 -5.60 -13.45 20.51
N SER A 142 -5.40 -12.14 20.49
CA SER A 142 -4.60 -11.47 21.53
C SER A 142 -5.23 -11.66 22.92
N GLU A 143 -4.42 -11.49 23.97
CA GLU A 143 -4.93 -11.32 25.31
C GLU A 143 -5.88 -10.13 25.41
N PRO A 144 -6.91 -10.20 26.29
CA PRO A 144 -7.83 -9.09 26.48
C PRO A 144 -7.13 -7.83 26.98
N ARG A 145 -7.25 -6.74 26.23
CA ARG A 145 -6.73 -5.42 26.56
C ARG A 145 -7.85 -4.51 27.02
N PRO A 146 -7.67 -3.68 28.07
CA PRO A 146 -8.72 -2.73 28.46
C PRO A 146 -8.93 -1.68 27.36
N VAL A 147 -10.19 -1.32 27.13
CA VAL A 147 -10.54 -0.16 26.30
C VAL A 147 -10.16 1.10 27.07
N ARG A 148 -9.30 1.94 26.50
CA ARG A 148 -8.85 3.18 27.09
C ARG A 148 -9.13 4.32 26.13
N ALA A 149 -9.70 5.42 26.65
CA ALA A 149 -9.84 6.65 25.88
C ALA A 149 -8.44 7.19 25.51
N GLU A 150 -8.24 7.48 24.23
CA GLU A 150 -7.05 8.19 23.76
C GLU A 150 -7.31 9.70 23.73
N THR A 151 -6.23 10.50 23.75
CA THR A 151 -6.28 11.96 23.69
C THR A 151 -6.49 12.49 22.26
N ALA A 152 -6.61 11.61 21.26
CA ALA A 152 -6.88 11.96 19.88
C ALA A 152 -8.33 12.43 19.69
N ASP A 153 -8.58 13.26 18.66
CA ASP A 153 -9.92 13.69 18.29
C ASP A 153 -10.78 12.47 17.92
N PRO A 154 -11.85 12.15 18.70
CA PRO A 154 -12.67 10.99 18.45
C PRO A 154 -13.51 11.10 17.17
N ASP A 155 -13.64 12.31 16.61
CA ASP A 155 -14.46 12.61 15.45
C ASP A 155 -13.62 12.85 14.18
N ALA A 156 -12.37 12.37 14.17
CA ALA A 156 -11.44 12.48 13.03
C ALA A 156 -10.87 11.12 12.62
N PRO A 157 -10.65 10.86 11.30
CA PRO A 157 -9.89 9.70 10.84
C PRO A 157 -8.47 9.70 11.41
N VAL A 158 -7.89 8.51 11.58
CA VAL A 158 -6.54 8.37 12.10
C VAL A 158 -5.61 7.82 11.03
N LEU A 159 -4.55 8.56 10.72
CA LEU A 159 -3.59 8.20 9.70
C LEU A 159 -2.84 6.91 10.04
N THR A 160 -2.64 6.06 9.04
CA THR A 160 -1.87 4.82 9.13
C THR A 160 -0.63 4.81 8.24
N THR A 161 -0.36 5.89 7.51
CA THR A 161 0.84 6.05 6.70
C THR A 161 2.11 6.10 7.55
N GLU A 162 3.14 5.35 7.14
CA GLU A 162 4.40 5.20 7.89
C GLU A 162 5.60 5.92 7.24
N TYR A 163 5.36 6.95 6.44
CA TYR A 163 6.42 7.68 5.71
C TYR A 163 7.50 8.29 6.61
N GLY A 164 7.15 8.64 7.86
CA GLY A 164 8.13 9.11 8.83
C GLY A 164 9.17 8.06 9.26
N ALA A 165 8.86 6.78 9.08
CA ALA A 165 9.76 5.66 9.39
C ALA A 165 10.63 5.23 8.18
N MET A 166 10.25 5.64 6.96
CA MET A 166 10.95 5.32 5.73
C MET A 166 12.13 6.29 5.50
N PRO A 167 13.25 5.82 4.90
CA PRO A 167 14.38 6.71 4.53
C PRO A 167 13.95 7.82 3.55
N TYR A 168 13.06 7.49 2.63
CA TYR A 168 12.42 8.37 1.67
C TYR A 168 10.97 7.96 1.48
N ALA A 169 10.04 8.90 1.48
CA ALA A 169 8.69 8.63 1.02
C ALA A 169 8.69 8.23 -0.47
N PRO A 170 7.73 7.41 -0.93
CA PRO A 170 7.56 7.09 -2.35
C PRO A 170 7.39 8.35 -3.20
N LEU A 171 7.73 8.26 -4.50
CA LEU A 171 7.52 9.36 -5.45
C LEU A 171 6.02 9.66 -5.64
N TYR A 172 5.21 8.62 -5.61
CA TYR A 172 3.75 8.65 -5.69
C TYR A 172 3.16 8.22 -4.35
N PRO A 173 2.90 9.15 -3.42
CA PRO A 173 2.39 8.79 -2.10
C PRO A 173 1.03 8.09 -2.16
N VAL A 174 0.79 7.20 -1.23
CA VAL A 174 -0.54 6.63 -0.96
C VAL A 174 -0.91 7.00 0.47
N TYR A 175 -1.95 7.78 0.62
CA TYR A 175 -2.42 8.18 1.94
C TYR A 175 -3.40 7.14 2.44
N SER A 176 -3.20 6.67 3.68
CA SER A 176 -4.06 5.66 4.30
C SER A 176 -4.46 6.06 5.71
N TRP A 177 -5.62 5.58 6.14
CA TRP A 177 -6.22 5.94 7.43
C TRP A 177 -7.16 4.85 7.95
N VAL A 178 -7.46 4.92 9.25
CA VAL A 178 -8.61 4.26 9.86
C VAL A 178 -9.79 5.22 9.80
N PRO A 179 -10.88 4.90 9.08
CA PRO A 179 -12.05 5.76 8.99
C PRO A 179 -12.86 5.76 10.28
N LEU A 180 -13.71 6.75 10.49
CA LEU A 180 -14.82 6.66 11.43
C LEU A 180 -15.86 5.68 10.91
N ALA A 181 -16.59 5.04 11.81
CA ALA A 181 -17.60 4.05 11.45
C ALA A 181 -18.61 4.60 10.43
N GLY A 182 -18.79 3.87 9.33
CA GLY A 182 -19.74 4.20 8.27
C GLY A 182 -19.28 5.24 7.26
N GLN A 183 -18.09 5.81 7.39
CA GLN A 183 -17.54 6.74 6.41
C GLN A 183 -16.87 5.98 5.27
N GLN A 184 -17.35 6.15 4.05
CA GLN A 184 -16.87 5.42 2.86
C GLN A 184 -16.10 6.31 1.88
N VAL A 185 -16.25 7.63 2.00
CA VAL A 185 -15.60 8.60 1.12
C VAL A 185 -14.87 9.63 1.95
N HIS A 186 -13.66 9.92 1.55
CA HIS A 186 -12.79 10.87 2.23
C HIS A 186 -12.19 11.86 1.26
N GLU A 187 -11.78 13.01 1.78
CA GLU A 187 -10.91 13.93 1.05
C GLU A 187 -9.58 14.07 1.79
N VAL A 188 -8.52 14.17 1.01
CA VAL A 188 -7.15 14.40 1.48
C VAL A 188 -6.68 15.72 0.92
N GLU A 189 -6.29 16.65 1.78
CA GLU A 189 -5.61 17.89 1.39
C GLU A 189 -4.10 17.75 1.58
N VAL A 190 -3.35 18.15 0.57
CA VAL A 190 -1.89 18.13 0.58
C VAL A 190 -1.35 19.55 0.48
N TYR A 191 -0.36 19.86 1.30
CA TYR A 191 0.31 21.14 1.36
C TYR A 191 1.83 20.97 1.32
N ARG A 192 2.54 21.96 0.79
CA ARG A 192 3.98 22.10 0.95
C ARG A 192 4.25 23.06 2.11
N ARG A 193 5.05 22.64 3.08
CA ARG A 193 5.44 23.46 4.22
C ARG A 193 6.45 24.52 3.80
N GLU A 194 6.15 25.77 4.03
CA GLU A 194 7.04 26.91 3.84
C GLU A 194 7.29 27.59 5.18
N ALA A 195 8.26 28.50 5.26
CA ALA A 195 8.71 29.07 6.53
C ALA A 195 7.61 29.83 7.30
N ASP A 196 6.70 30.48 6.58
CA ASP A 196 5.65 31.36 7.12
C ASP A 196 4.22 30.80 6.97
N ARG A 197 4.04 29.78 6.13
CA ARG A 197 2.73 29.20 5.85
C ARG A 197 2.84 27.85 5.14
N ASP A 198 1.78 27.08 5.20
CA ASP A 198 1.62 25.88 4.37
C ASP A 198 0.96 26.29 3.03
N ARG A 199 1.65 26.01 1.92
CA ARG A 199 1.16 26.29 0.56
C ARG A 199 0.36 25.11 0.06
N TYR A 200 -0.91 25.33 -0.28
CA TYR A 200 -1.80 24.33 -0.86
C TYR A 200 -1.21 23.75 -2.16
N VAL A 201 -1.27 22.42 -2.30
CA VAL A 201 -0.82 21.69 -3.49
C VAL A 201 -2.04 21.19 -4.25
N HIS A 202 -2.82 20.27 -3.68
CA HIS A 202 -4.05 19.75 -4.26
C HIS A 202 -4.92 19.04 -3.21
N THR A 203 -6.13 18.66 -3.63
CA THR A 203 -7.05 17.82 -2.88
C THR A 203 -7.33 16.55 -3.68
N LEU A 204 -7.36 15.40 -2.98
CA LEU A 204 -7.72 14.12 -3.52
C LEU A 204 -9.04 13.65 -2.93
N ARG A 205 -9.80 12.88 -3.70
CA ARG A 205 -10.97 12.15 -3.23
C ARG A 205 -10.60 10.68 -3.10
N GLY A 206 -10.64 10.17 -1.89
CA GLY A 206 -10.29 8.79 -1.55
C GLY A 206 -11.52 7.92 -1.26
N GLY A 207 -11.26 6.63 -1.15
CA GLY A 207 -12.22 5.63 -0.72
C GLY A 207 -12.35 5.56 0.80
N GLU A 208 -12.62 4.37 1.30
CA GLU A 208 -12.83 4.13 2.72
C GLU A 208 -11.51 4.17 3.51
N TYR A 209 -10.41 3.64 2.96
CA TYR A 209 -9.17 3.40 3.71
C TYR A 209 -7.94 4.11 3.14
N ASP A 210 -7.95 4.45 1.86
CA ASP A 210 -6.78 5.02 1.19
C ASP A 210 -7.12 5.84 -0.05
N VAL A 211 -6.09 6.53 -0.56
CA VAL A 211 -6.08 7.14 -1.88
C VAL A 211 -4.65 7.17 -2.44
N TYR A 212 -4.51 6.80 -3.72
CA TYR A 212 -3.28 6.88 -4.47
C TYR A 212 -3.13 8.28 -5.08
N ASP A 213 -1.99 8.91 -4.84
CA ASP A 213 -1.65 10.19 -5.44
C ASP A 213 -0.88 9.98 -6.74
N ASP A 214 -1.48 10.34 -7.86
CA ASP A 214 -0.85 10.22 -9.18
C ASP A 214 0.12 11.36 -9.50
N MET A 215 0.24 12.36 -8.63
CA MET A 215 1.21 13.44 -8.80
C MET A 215 2.60 13.00 -8.33
N PRO A 216 3.63 13.08 -9.17
CA PRO A 216 5.00 12.80 -8.75
C PRO A 216 5.56 13.95 -7.90
N PHE A 217 5.98 13.67 -6.68
CA PHE A 217 6.61 14.66 -5.80
C PHE A 217 8.11 14.76 -6.08
N THR A 218 8.48 15.60 -7.05
CA THR A 218 9.88 15.82 -7.48
C THR A 218 10.51 17.09 -6.93
N VAL A 219 9.73 18.02 -6.38
CA VAL A 219 10.23 19.27 -5.83
C VAL A 219 10.65 19.07 -4.37
N PRO A 220 11.93 19.32 -4.01
CA PRO A 220 12.43 19.13 -2.66
C PRO A 220 11.67 19.96 -1.62
N GLY A 221 11.48 19.41 -0.42
CA GLY A 221 10.83 20.08 0.68
C GLY A 221 10.00 19.15 1.55
N THR A 222 9.42 19.69 2.60
CA THR A 222 8.50 18.97 3.48
C THR A 222 7.07 19.22 3.01
N TYR A 223 6.32 18.13 2.91
CA TYR A 223 4.90 18.13 2.60
C TYR A 223 4.13 17.63 3.80
N VAL A 224 2.93 18.18 3.97
CA VAL A 224 1.99 17.76 5.01
C VAL A 224 0.64 17.50 4.39
N TYR A 225 -0.10 16.56 4.97
CA TYR A 225 -1.43 16.19 4.50
C TYR A 225 -2.34 15.89 5.69
N ARG A 226 -3.65 15.97 5.45
CA ARG A 226 -4.69 15.64 6.41
C ARG A 226 -5.89 15.04 5.70
N VAL A 227 -6.67 14.28 6.42
CA VAL A 227 -7.80 13.51 5.88
C VAL A 227 -9.06 13.82 6.68
N ARG A 228 -10.20 13.90 6.03
CA ARG A 228 -11.53 13.90 6.69
C ARG A 228 -12.55 13.11 5.88
N GLY A 229 -13.59 12.63 6.55
CA GLY A 229 -14.75 12.05 5.91
C GLY A 229 -15.63 13.10 5.26
N ILE A 230 -16.15 12.76 4.08
CA ILE A 230 -17.12 13.56 3.33
C ILE A 230 -18.29 12.70 2.83
N THR A 231 -19.41 13.32 2.53
CA THR A 231 -20.50 12.65 1.80
C THR A 231 -20.14 12.45 0.33
N GLU A 232 -20.91 11.66 -0.39
CA GLU A 232 -20.79 11.54 -1.86
C GLU A 232 -20.89 12.90 -2.57
N SER A 233 -21.62 13.86 -2.02
CA SER A 233 -21.73 15.21 -2.55
C SER A 233 -20.58 16.15 -2.13
N GLY A 234 -19.61 15.67 -1.31
CA GLY A 234 -18.44 16.43 -0.85
C GLY A 234 -18.70 17.26 0.41
N THR A 235 -19.81 17.06 1.12
CA THR A 235 -20.05 17.77 2.38
C THR A 235 -19.25 17.09 3.51
N PRO A 236 -18.44 17.85 4.31
CA PRO A 236 -17.72 17.29 5.44
C PRO A 236 -18.64 16.66 6.48
N ILE A 237 -18.26 15.48 6.98
CA ILE A 237 -18.97 14.70 8.00
C ILE A 237 -18.07 14.26 9.15
N SER A 238 -16.81 14.68 9.17
CA SER A 238 -15.90 14.50 10.29
C SER A 238 -14.98 15.71 10.44
N ASN A 239 -14.26 15.77 11.56
CA ASN A 239 -13.12 16.65 11.72
C ASN A 239 -11.95 16.19 10.83
N TRP A 240 -10.96 17.09 10.64
CA TRP A 240 -9.71 16.74 10.03
C TRP A 240 -8.86 15.87 10.96
N SER A 241 -8.17 14.89 10.38
CA SER A 241 -7.11 14.15 11.08
C SER A 241 -6.00 15.07 11.56
N ALA A 242 -5.16 14.61 12.46
CA ALA A 242 -3.84 15.20 12.67
C ALA A 242 -3.07 15.22 11.32
N TYR A 243 -2.10 16.15 11.20
CA TYR A 243 -1.25 16.19 10.00
C TYR A 243 -0.29 15.01 9.97
N GLY A 244 -0.28 14.31 8.82
CA GLY A 244 0.84 13.48 8.40
C GLY A 244 1.87 14.32 7.66
N SER A 245 3.10 13.83 7.54
CA SER A 245 4.15 14.53 6.80
C SER A 245 5.10 13.56 6.10
N PHE A 246 5.72 14.05 5.03
CA PHE A 246 6.83 13.39 4.36
C PHE A 246 7.79 14.42 3.77
N THR A 247 9.04 14.00 3.52
CA THR A 247 10.06 14.88 2.95
C THR A 247 10.53 14.36 1.61
N VAL A 248 10.61 15.25 0.62
CA VAL A 248 11.22 15.02 -0.67
C VAL A 248 12.65 15.53 -0.62
N ALA A 249 13.62 14.62 -0.80
CA ALA A 249 15.03 14.97 -0.79
C ALA A 249 15.46 15.63 -2.11
N GLU A 250 16.45 16.53 -2.05
CA GLU A 250 17.01 17.21 -3.22
C GLU A 250 17.75 16.23 -4.15
N ARG A 251 18.47 15.30 -3.56
CA ARG A 251 19.23 14.27 -4.28
C ARG A 251 19.15 12.93 -3.58
N THR A 252 19.13 11.88 -4.37
CA THR A 252 19.14 10.51 -3.86
C THR A 252 20.13 9.68 -4.66
N PRO A 253 21.28 9.29 -4.08
CA PRO A 253 22.33 8.58 -4.82
C PRO A 253 21.88 7.27 -5.44
N ILE A 254 20.88 6.63 -4.85
CA ILE A 254 20.30 5.38 -5.32
C ILE A 254 18.79 5.55 -5.38
N ALA A 255 18.20 5.17 -6.51
CA ALA A 255 16.75 5.14 -6.70
C ALA A 255 16.32 3.79 -7.27
N ALA A 256 15.05 3.44 -7.10
CA ALA A 256 14.44 2.24 -7.63
C ALA A 256 13.26 2.59 -8.53
N LEU A 257 13.30 2.20 -9.78
CA LEU A 257 12.23 2.38 -10.77
C LEU A 257 11.52 1.03 -10.97
N GLY A 258 10.20 1.01 -10.85
CA GLY A 258 9.43 -0.22 -11.01
C GLY A 258 7.93 0.01 -10.97
N ASP A 259 7.22 -1.09 -10.92
CA ASP A 259 5.76 -1.19 -10.83
C ASP A 259 5.26 -1.22 -9.37
N SER A 260 4.12 -1.89 -9.10
CA SER A 260 3.54 -2.02 -7.76
C SER A 260 4.46 -2.77 -6.77
N ILE A 261 5.31 -3.67 -7.25
CA ILE A 261 6.21 -4.41 -6.37
C ILE A 261 7.28 -3.46 -5.77
N THR A 262 7.74 -2.50 -6.55
CA THR A 262 8.65 -1.43 -6.09
C THR A 262 7.88 -0.32 -5.38
N HIS A 263 6.68 0.07 -5.88
CA HIS A 263 5.87 1.11 -5.21
C HIS A 263 5.59 0.76 -3.74
N GLY A 264 5.46 -0.52 -3.43
CA GLY A 264 5.19 -1.01 -2.09
C GLY A 264 3.80 -1.60 -1.94
N GLY A 265 3.43 -1.86 -0.69
CA GLY A 265 2.24 -2.64 -0.42
C GLY A 265 2.45 -4.13 -0.69
N GLY A 266 1.47 -4.91 -0.42
CA GLY A 266 1.54 -6.36 -0.56
C GLY A 266 0.14 -6.91 -0.58
N ALA A 267 -0.15 -7.85 0.27
CA ALA A 267 -1.45 -8.50 0.40
C ALA A 267 -2.64 -7.60 0.01
N ILE A 268 -3.76 -8.21 -0.28
CA ILE A 268 -4.98 -7.59 -0.84
C ILE A 268 -5.42 -6.27 -0.15
N THR A 269 -5.04 -6.06 1.12
CA THR A 269 -5.49 -4.94 1.96
C THR A 269 -4.37 -4.02 2.44
N VAL A 270 -3.15 -4.20 1.93
CA VAL A 270 -1.99 -3.43 2.39
C VAL A 270 -1.54 -2.45 1.31
N PRO A 271 -1.87 -1.15 1.45
CA PRO A 271 -1.45 -0.13 0.47
C PRO A 271 0.06 0.18 0.58
N PRO A 272 0.65 0.84 -0.44
CA PRO A 272 2.04 1.29 -0.47
C PRO A 272 2.37 2.41 0.52
N SER A 273 1.87 2.33 1.73
CA SER A 273 2.09 3.31 2.81
C SER A 273 2.64 2.67 4.07
N TYR A 274 2.87 1.34 4.04
CA TYR A 274 3.37 0.56 5.16
C TYR A 274 4.82 0.16 4.94
N GLN A 275 5.70 0.55 5.88
CA GLN A 275 7.14 0.32 5.80
C GLN A 275 7.52 -1.15 5.60
N LEU A 276 6.84 -2.06 6.29
CA LEU A 276 7.13 -3.49 6.20
C LEU A 276 6.86 -4.12 4.82
N TYR A 277 6.06 -3.45 4.00
CA TYR A 277 5.73 -3.87 2.62
C TYR A 277 6.43 -3.02 1.55
N ASP A 278 7.43 -2.27 1.96
CA ASP A 278 8.34 -1.52 1.11
C ASP A 278 9.72 -2.20 1.14
N TRP A 279 10.16 -2.82 0.05
CA TRP A 279 11.41 -3.57 0.04
C TRP A 279 12.64 -2.66 0.24
N GLU A 280 12.56 -1.39 -0.16
CA GLU A 280 13.61 -0.39 0.05
C GLU A 280 13.87 -0.13 1.54
N SER A 281 12.86 -0.33 2.37
CA SER A 281 13.00 -0.22 3.84
C SER A 281 13.91 -1.26 4.47
N TYR A 282 14.17 -2.37 3.79
CA TYR A 282 15.11 -3.40 4.23
C TYR A 282 16.54 -3.17 3.76
N CYS A 283 16.79 -2.09 3.03
CA CYS A 283 18.13 -1.67 2.65
C CYS A 283 18.77 -0.81 3.75
N THR A 284 20.03 -1.13 4.12
CA THR A 284 20.83 -0.28 5.01
C THR A 284 21.28 1.00 4.30
N VAL A 285 21.42 0.93 2.98
CA VAL A 285 21.65 2.08 2.10
C VAL A 285 20.32 2.66 1.67
N PRO A 286 20.04 3.96 1.90
CA PRO A 286 18.79 4.56 1.49
C PRO A 286 18.54 4.49 -0.03
N VAL A 287 17.43 3.92 -0.42
CA VAL A 287 16.97 3.80 -1.81
C VAL A 287 15.70 4.63 -1.96
N LYS A 288 15.66 5.55 -2.94
CA LYS A 288 14.46 6.33 -3.25
C LYS A 288 13.50 5.52 -4.10
N ASN A 289 12.33 5.29 -3.59
CA ASN A 289 11.24 4.60 -4.28
C ASN A 289 10.63 5.50 -5.36
N LEU A 290 10.78 5.09 -6.63
CA LEU A 290 10.16 5.68 -7.82
C LEU A 290 9.18 4.67 -8.47
N GLY A 291 8.69 3.70 -7.72
CA GLY A 291 7.69 2.75 -8.17
C GLY A 291 6.35 3.42 -8.42
N ARG A 292 5.59 2.88 -9.36
CA ARG A 292 4.19 3.25 -9.61
C ARG A 292 3.37 2.01 -9.90
N SER A 293 2.33 1.81 -9.10
CA SER A 293 1.45 0.64 -9.23
C SER A 293 0.81 0.57 -10.61
N GLY A 294 0.85 -0.61 -11.22
CA GLY A 294 0.25 -0.87 -12.52
C GLY A 294 1.15 -0.60 -13.72
N ASP A 295 2.34 -0.01 -13.55
CA ASP A 295 3.22 0.30 -14.67
C ASP A 295 3.67 -0.97 -15.42
N THR A 296 3.60 -0.90 -16.74
CA THR A 296 4.35 -1.76 -17.66
C THR A 296 5.76 -1.19 -17.88
N THR A 297 6.62 -1.93 -18.54
CA THR A 297 7.96 -1.40 -18.91
C THR A 297 7.88 -0.22 -19.87
N GLU A 298 6.83 -0.12 -20.70
CA GLU A 298 6.55 1.04 -21.55
C GLU A 298 6.22 2.28 -20.71
N ASP A 299 5.36 2.14 -19.69
CA ASP A 299 5.02 3.22 -18.76
C ASP A 299 6.27 3.70 -17.98
N MET A 300 7.10 2.77 -17.49
CA MET A 300 8.37 3.10 -16.83
C MET A 300 9.29 3.88 -17.74
N LEU A 301 9.41 3.49 -19.02
CA LEU A 301 10.21 4.17 -20.02
C LEU A 301 9.68 5.58 -20.32
N ALA A 302 8.36 5.72 -20.42
CA ALA A 302 7.71 7.00 -20.73
C ALA A 302 7.89 8.06 -19.63
N ARG A 303 7.99 7.63 -18.36
CA ARG A 303 8.13 8.55 -17.24
C ARG A 303 9.57 8.77 -16.75
N PHE A 304 10.56 8.16 -17.39
CA PHE A 304 11.96 8.18 -16.93
C PHE A 304 12.49 9.59 -16.69
N GLU A 305 12.38 10.52 -17.65
CA GLU A 305 12.91 11.87 -17.52
C GLU A 305 12.23 12.66 -16.41
N ARG A 306 10.92 12.55 -16.31
CA ARG A 306 10.13 13.27 -15.30
C ARG A 306 10.40 12.78 -13.89
N ASP A 307 10.58 11.46 -13.71
CA ASP A 307 10.54 10.81 -12.41
C ASP A 307 11.93 10.45 -11.87
N VAL A 308 12.90 10.20 -12.74
CA VAL A 308 14.25 9.78 -12.34
C VAL A 308 15.22 10.96 -12.28
N LEU A 309 15.25 11.80 -13.35
CA LEU A 309 16.28 12.82 -13.48
C LEU A 309 16.25 13.91 -12.39
N PRO A 310 15.10 14.32 -11.84
CA PRO A 310 15.07 15.29 -10.74
C PRO A 310 15.90 14.90 -9.52
N PHE A 311 16.07 13.59 -9.26
CA PHE A 311 16.82 13.09 -8.12
C PHE A 311 18.31 12.87 -8.40
N SER A 312 18.73 12.95 -9.67
CA SER A 312 20.13 12.76 -10.10
C SER A 312 20.81 11.53 -9.49
N PRO A 313 20.20 10.33 -9.56
CA PRO A 313 20.76 9.14 -8.94
C PRO A 313 22.06 8.73 -9.66
N ARG A 314 23.00 8.17 -8.91
CA ARG A 314 24.21 7.54 -9.46
C ARG A 314 23.91 6.11 -9.93
N VAL A 315 22.97 5.45 -9.22
CA VAL A 315 22.54 4.08 -9.48
C VAL A 315 21.02 4.06 -9.55
N LEU A 316 20.47 3.39 -10.56
CA LEU A 316 19.05 3.13 -10.71
C LEU A 316 18.82 1.61 -10.70
N VAL A 317 18.15 1.12 -9.66
CA VAL A 317 17.64 -0.25 -9.59
C VAL A 317 16.35 -0.32 -10.38
N ILE A 318 16.24 -1.26 -11.33
CA ILE A 318 15.11 -1.38 -12.25
C ILE A 318 14.48 -2.76 -12.09
N MET A 319 13.22 -2.81 -11.70
CA MET A 319 12.44 -4.03 -11.60
C MET A 319 11.10 -3.84 -12.31
N GLY A 320 10.88 -4.53 -13.42
CA GLY A 320 9.64 -4.44 -14.20
C GLY A 320 9.47 -5.62 -15.12
N GLY A 321 8.27 -5.75 -15.68
CA GLY A 321 7.89 -6.81 -16.60
C GLY A 321 6.76 -7.71 -16.09
N VAL A 322 6.47 -7.71 -14.78
CA VAL A 322 5.36 -8.52 -14.24
C VAL A 322 4.02 -8.11 -14.84
N ASN A 323 3.78 -6.83 -15.00
CA ASN A 323 2.56 -6.33 -15.64
C ASN A 323 2.54 -6.60 -17.15
N ASP A 324 3.71 -6.61 -17.79
CA ASP A 324 3.84 -6.91 -19.22
C ASP A 324 3.37 -8.33 -19.52
N TYR A 325 4.04 -9.35 -18.98
CA TYR A 325 3.69 -10.74 -19.31
C TYR A 325 2.35 -11.18 -18.72
N ARG A 326 1.91 -10.58 -17.61
CA ARG A 326 0.60 -10.86 -17.00
C ARG A 326 -0.57 -10.46 -17.90
N VAL A 327 -0.42 -9.45 -18.73
CA VAL A 327 -1.44 -9.00 -19.69
C VAL A 327 -1.15 -9.44 -21.12
N GLY A 328 -0.12 -10.27 -21.36
CA GLY A 328 0.19 -10.85 -22.65
C GLY A 328 1.09 -9.98 -23.55
N ILE A 329 1.80 -9.00 -22.98
CA ILE A 329 2.86 -8.32 -23.72
C ILE A 329 4.05 -9.28 -23.87
N TYR A 330 4.54 -9.41 -25.10
CA TYR A 330 5.62 -10.33 -25.41
C TYR A 330 6.94 -9.95 -24.74
N GLY A 331 7.66 -10.96 -24.23
CA GLY A 331 8.95 -10.72 -23.57
C GLY A 331 9.98 -9.96 -24.41
N ALA A 332 9.92 -10.10 -25.76
CA ALA A 332 10.78 -9.32 -26.66
C ALA A 332 10.46 -7.83 -26.65
N GLU A 333 9.22 -7.43 -26.40
CA GLU A 333 8.83 -6.03 -26.27
C GLU A 333 9.26 -5.47 -24.92
N THR A 334 9.01 -6.21 -23.84
CA THR A 334 9.53 -5.90 -22.51
C THR A 334 11.04 -5.67 -22.53
N VAL A 335 11.80 -6.57 -23.18
CA VAL A 335 13.26 -6.43 -23.32
C VAL A 335 13.64 -5.19 -24.13
N ARG A 336 12.90 -4.82 -25.19
CA ARG A 336 13.17 -3.55 -25.92
C ARG A 336 13.03 -2.35 -25.01
N ASN A 337 11.99 -2.31 -24.17
CA ASN A 337 11.75 -1.20 -23.25
C ASN A 337 12.83 -1.14 -22.16
N LEU A 338 13.21 -2.28 -21.57
CA LEU A 338 14.30 -2.35 -20.59
C LEU A 338 15.64 -1.96 -21.18
N ALA A 339 15.91 -2.37 -22.45
CA ALA A 339 17.12 -1.94 -23.17
C ALA A 339 17.12 -0.44 -23.42
N ALA A 340 15.98 0.15 -23.78
CA ALA A 340 15.87 1.61 -23.93
C ALA A 340 16.07 2.34 -22.59
N LEU A 341 15.55 1.83 -21.46
CA LEU A 341 15.84 2.34 -20.12
C LEU A 341 17.34 2.29 -19.81
N ARG A 342 18.03 1.18 -20.15
CA ARG A 342 19.48 1.07 -20.00
C ARG A 342 20.21 2.18 -20.75
N GLU A 343 19.85 2.43 -22.00
CA GLU A 343 20.48 3.47 -22.81
C GLU A 343 20.19 4.88 -22.28
N LYS A 344 18.96 5.13 -21.78
CA LYS A 344 18.66 6.40 -21.08
C LYS A 344 19.54 6.57 -19.84
N CYS A 345 19.68 5.55 -19.00
CA CYS A 345 20.57 5.59 -17.84
C CYS A 345 22.00 5.96 -18.25
N ARG A 346 22.56 5.26 -19.26
CA ARG A 346 23.92 5.51 -19.76
C ARG A 346 24.10 6.93 -20.30
N ALA A 347 23.12 7.42 -21.05
CA ALA A 347 23.15 8.79 -21.59
C ALA A 347 23.19 9.86 -20.48
N HIS A 348 22.70 9.57 -19.30
CA HIS A 348 22.69 10.47 -18.15
C HIS A 348 23.76 10.13 -17.08
N GLY A 349 24.68 9.20 -17.37
CA GLY A 349 25.73 8.79 -16.43
C GLY A 349 25.19 8.03 -15.20
N ILE A 350 24.03 7.41 -15.33
CA ILE A 350 23.40 6.60 -14.29
C ILE A 350 23.76 5.14 -14.53
N THR A 351 24.20 4.43 -13.50
CA THR A 351 24.46 2.99 -13.59
C THR A 351 23.14 2.21 -13.37
N PRO A 352 22.62 1.50 -14.38
CA PRO A 352 21.42 0.68 -14.19
C PRO A 352 21.77 -0.67 -13.57
N ILE A 353 20.98 -1.11 -12.61
CA ILE A 353 20.96 -2.48 -12.05
C ILE A 353 19.61 -3.09 -12.37
N PHE A 354 19.57 -4.23 -13.04
CA PHE A 354 18.31 -4.89 -13.38
C PHE A 354 18.02 -6.03 -12.42
N LEU A 355 16.80 -6.08 -11.88
CA LEU A 355 16.29 -7.20 -11.13
C LEU A 355 15.48 -8.11 -12.04
N THR A 356 15.55 -9.41 -11.81
CA THR A 356 14.65 -10.36 -12.49
C THR A 356 13.19 -10.07 -12.14
N ALA A 357 12.30 -10.14 -13.15
CA ALA A 357 10.87 -10.02 -12.94
C ALA A 357 10.36 -11.22 -12.13
N THR A 358 9.59 -10.94 -11.08
CA THR A 358 9.09 -11.95 -10.13
C THR A 358 8.12 -12.92 -10.81
N PRO A 359 8.02 -14.18 -10.36
CA PRO A 359 6.96 -15.08 -10.81
C PRO A 359 5.58 -14.60 -10.33
N ILE A 360 4.52 -15.16 -10.92
CA ILE A 360 3.13 -15.01 -10.47
C ILE A 360 2.52 -16.39 -10.20
N ARG A 361 1.40 -16.42 -9.46
CA ARG A 361 0.59 -17.61 -9.23
C ARG A 361 -0.83 -17.37 -9.78
N PRO A 362 -1.10 -17.73 -11.05
CA PRO A 362 -2.35 -17.41 -11.73
C PRO A 362 -3.61 -17.91 -11.02
N ALA A 363 -3.52 -19.07 -10.37
CA ALA A 363 -4.66 -19.65 -9.64
C ALA A 363 -5.12 -18.73 -8.50
N LEU A 364 -4.19 -18.24 -7.68
CA LEU A 364 -4.52 -17.30 -6.60
C LEU A 364 -4.97 -15.93 -7.13
N MET A 365 -4.35 -15.45 -8.20
CA MET A 365 -4.77 -14.20 -8.85
C MET A 365 -6.22 -14.28 -9.32
N THR A 366 -6.60 -15.38 -9.96
CA THR A 366 -7.98 -15.59 -10.44
C THR A 366 -8.98 -15.73 -9.29
N GLU A 367 -8.57 -16.36 -8.20
CA GLU A 367 -9.41 -16.57 -7.03
C GLU A 367 -9.59 -15.26 -6.20
N ARG A 368 -8.52 -14.48 -6.03
CA ARG A 368 -8.44 -13.44 -5.00
C ARG A 368 -8.38 -12.02 -5.55
N MET A 369 -8.07 -11.85 -6.81
CA MET A 369 -8.01 -10.55 -7.48
C MET A 369 -9.07 -10.50 -8.59
N THR A 370 -9.66 -9.33 -8.79
CA THR A 370 -10.54 -9.11 -9.96
C THR A 370 -9.67 -8.66 -11.15
N VAL A 371 -8.82 -9.55 -11.62
CA VAL A 371 -7.93 -9.29 -12.76
C VAL A 371 -8.17 -10.32 -13.87
N THR A 372 -7.79 -9.95 -15.09
CA THR A 372 -7.81 -10.88 -16.21
C THR A 372 -6.85 -12.04 -15.91
N THR A 373 -7.31 -13.26 -16.18
CA THR A 373 -6.47 -14.46 -16.10
C THR A 373 -5.23 -14.27 -16.98
N PRO A 374 -4.01 -14.43 -16.45
CA PRO A 374 -2.80 -14.32 -17.23
C PRO A 374 -2.79 -15.34 -18.39
N PRO A 375 -2.13 -15.03 -19.53
CA PRO A 375 -1.92 -15.99 -20.61
C PRO A 375 -1.26 -17.27 -20.10
N SER A 376 -1.59 -18.41 -20.68
CA SER A 376 -1.04 -19.71 -20.27
C SER A 376 0.47 -19.85 -20.49
N ASP A 377 1.04 -19.02 -21.34
CA ASP A 377 2.47 -18.95 -21.67
C ASP A 377 3.22 -17.78 -21.00
N TRP A 378 2.62 -17.14 -19.97
CA TRP A 378 3.22 -16.03 -19.23
C TRP A 378 4.65 -16.34 -18.75
N TRP A 379 4.91 -17.56 -18.33
CA TRP A 379 6.20 -18.01 -17.84
C TRP A 379 7.29 -17.95 -18.93
N ALA A 380 6.94 -18.23 -20.19
CA ALA A 380 7.90 -18.15 -21.30
C ALA A 380 8.34 -16.69 -21.55
N HIS A 381 7.42 -15.74 -21.41
CA HIS A 381 7.73 -14.30 -21.51
C HIS A 381 8.57 -13.82 -20.34
N ARG A 382 8.24 -14.22 -19.11
CA ARG A 382 9.06 -13.96 -17.92
C ARG A 382 10.49 -14.50 -18.10
N ASP A 383 10.62 -15.75 -18.49
CA ASP A 383 11.92 -16.41 -18.63
C ASP A 383 12.77 -15.75 -19.72
N TYR A 384 12.14 -15.32 -20.82
CA TYR A 384 12.82 -14.55 -21.86
C TYR A 384 13.38 -13.22 -21.30
N VAL A 385 12.59 -12.50 -20.54
CA VAL A 385 13.00 -11.24 -19.89
C VAL A 385 14.10 -11.52 -18.87
N ASN A 386 13.95 -12.48 -17.98
CA ASN A 386 14.92 -12.80 -16.93
C ASN A 386 16.25 -13.28 -17.52
N LYS A 387 16.22 -14.05 -18.61
CA LYS A 387 17.44 -14.41 -19.33
C LYS A 387 18.19 -13.18 -19.85
N TRP A 388 17.48 -12.18 -20.40
CA TRP A 388 18.10 -10.93 -20.84
C TRP A 388 18.63 -10.13 -19.63
N VAL A 389 17.88 -10.05 -18.54
CA VAL A 389 18.28 -9.36 -17.30
C VAL A 389 19.62 -9.92 -16.80
N MET A 390 19.74 -11.24 -16.70
CA MET A 390 20.93 -11.91 -16.18
C MET A 390 22.17 -11.79 -17.10
N GLN A 391 22.02 -11.25 -18.32
CA GLN A 391 23.12 -10.92 -19.22
C GLN A 391 23.62 -9.47 -19.06
N GLN A 392 22.98 -8.66 -18.21
CA GLN A 392 23.40 -7.27 -18.00
C GLN A 392 24.63 -7.22 -17.07
N GLU A 393 25.42 -6.17 -17.21
CA GLU A 393 26.64 -5.93 -16.41
C GLU A 393 26.35 -5.93 -14.91
N TYR A 394 25.22 -5.33 -14.51
CA TYR A 394 24.72 -5.32 -13.16
C TYR A 394 23.31 -5.91 -13.14
N SER A 395 23.18 -7.08 -12.56
CA SER A 395 21.91 -7.80 -12.47
C SER A 395 21.78 -8.55 -11.13
N ILE A 396 20.56 -8.69 -10.66
CA ILE A 396 20.24 -9.38 -9.41
C ILE A 396 19.09 -10.35 -9.68
N ASP A 397 19.29 -11.62 -9.36
CA ASP A 397 18.21 -12.59 -9.37
C ASP A 397 17.45 -12.55 -8.06
N VAL A 398 16.25 -12.02 -8.11
CA VAL A 398 15.28 -12.04 -6.99
C VAL A 398 14.13 -13.01 -7.24
N ALA A 399 13.95 -13.46 -8.48
CA ALA A 399 12.83 -14.30 -8.88
C ALA A 399 12.99 -15.76 -8.43
N SER A 400 14.22 -16.32 -8.55
CA SER A 400 14.44 -17.75 -8.30
C SER A 400 14.11 -18.19 -6.88
N VAL A 401 14.33 -17.35 -5.88
CA VAL A 401 14.01 -17.66 -4.48
C VAL A 401 12.52 -17.50 -4.17
N LEU A 402 11.83 -16.67 -4.95
CA LEU A 402 10.39 -16.46 -4.78
C LEU A 402 9.55 -17.52 -5.53
N ALA A 403 10.19 -18.32 -6.38
CA ALA A 403 9.52 -19.35 -7.18
C ALA A 403 9.44 -20.68 -6.44
N ASP A 404 8.32 -21.39 -6.61
CA ASP A 404 8.19 -22.79 -6.24
C ASP A 404 8.79 -23.74 -7.31
N GLU A 405 8.62 -25.04 -7.11
CA GLU A 405 9.11 -26.08 -8.03
C GLU A 405 8.48 -26.03 -9.44
N ASN A 406 7.32 -25.37 -9.57
CA ASN A 406 6.62 -25.17 -10.85
C ASN A 406 7.00 -23.82 -11.50
N GLY A 407 7.85 -23.03 -10.87
CA GLY A 407 8.23 -21.70 -11.32
C GLY A 407 7.16 -20.64 -11.07
N GLU A 408 6.15 -20.92 -10.25
CA GLU A 408 5.14 -19.97 -9.82
C GLU A 408 5.55 -19.27 -8.51
N LEU A 409 4.98 -18.11 -8.22
CA LEU A 409 5.20 -17.39 -6.95
C LEU A 409 4.75 -18.29 -5.78
N GLU A 410 5.68 -18.63 -4.91
CA GLU A 410 5.42 -19.54 -3.80
C GLU A 410 4.41 -18.93 -2.81
N GLU A 411 3.42 -19.70 -2.39
CA GLU A 411 2.29 -19.22 -1.57
C GLU A 411 2.73 -18.57 -0.25
N LYS A 412 3.83 -19.02 0.34
CA LYS A 412 4.38 -18.41 1.56
C LYS A 412 4.85 -16.96 1.37
N TYR A 413 5.03 -16.51 0.12
CA TYR A 413 5.48 -15.17 -0.21
C TYR A 413 4.37 -14.28 -0.77
N THR A 414 3.15 -14.78 -0.91
CA THR A 414 2.08 -14.00 -1.53
C THR A 414 0.70 -14.39 -1.01
N THR A 415 -0.14 -13.41 -0.79
CA THR A 415 -1.55 -13.63 -0.46
C THR A 415 -2.44 -13.54 -1.68
N ASP A 416 -2.05 -12.79 -2.73
CA ASP A 416 -2.87 -12.53 -3.92
C ASP A 416 -2.36 -13.22 -5.21
N GLY A 417 -1.18 -13.83 -5.16
CA GLY A 417 -0.56 -14.51 -6.29
C GLY A 417 0.23 -13.61 -7.24
N LEU A 418 0.29 -12.29 -6.97
CA LEU A 418 1.00 -11.30 -7.78
C LEU A 418 2.06 -10.54 -6.96
N HIS A 419 1.67 -10.00 -5.82
CA HIS A 419 2.53 -9.16 -5.01
C HIS A 419 3.24 -9.99 -3.93
N PRO A 420 4.57 -9.90 -3.84
CA PRO A 420 5.28 -10.46 -2.70
C PRO A 420 4.84 -9.78 -1.39
N ASP A 421 4.51 -10.59 -0.39
CA ASP A 421 4.21 -10.15 0.97
C ASP A 421 5.49 -9.78 1.74
N LEU A 422 5.35 -9.45 3.01
CA LEU A 422 6.43 -8.99 3.90
C LEU A 422 7.73 -9.81 3.75
N MET A 423 7.65 -11.15 3.75
CA MET A 423 8.85 -11.99 3.66
C MET A 423 9.53 -11.91 2.29
N GLY A 424 8.74 -11.83 1.22
CA GLY A 424 9.24 -11.62 -0.13
C GLY A 424 9.86 -10.22 -0.31
N LYS A 425 9.21 -9.18 0.20
CA LYS A 425 9.76 -7.81 0.19
C LYS A 425 11.07 -7.71 0.96
N LYS A 426 11.13 -8.34 2.15
CA LYS A 426 12.35 -8.41 2.96
C LYS A 426 13.48 -9.13 2.21
N TYR A 427 13.18 -10.23 1.55
CA TYR A 427 14.18 -10.95 0.74
C TYR A 427 14.73 -10.08 -0.39
N ILE A 428 13.83 -9.43 -1.17
CA ILE A 428 14.23 -8.52 -2.26
C ILE A 428 15.15 -7.42 -1.71
N GLY A 429 14.72 -6.71 -0.67
CA GLY A 429 15.48 -5.60 -0.11
C GLY A 429 16.84 -5.99 0.45
N GLN A 430 16.93 -7.10 1.19
CA GLN A 430 18.21 -7.60 1.72
C GLN A 430 19.16 -8.05 0.61
N THR A 431 18.64 -8.66 -0.45
CA THR A 431 19.44 -9.08 -1.62
C THR A 431 19.99 -7.87 -2.35
N VAL A 432 19.15 -6.85 -2.60
CA VAL A 432 19.55 -5.59 -3.23
C VAL A 432 20.60 -4.85 -2.37
N ASP A 433 20.38 -4.75 -1.05
CA ASP A 433 21.31 -4.09 -0.13
C ASP A 433 22.70 -4.77 -0.15
N SER A 434 22.72 -6.10 -0.06
CA SER A 434 23.96 -6.88 -0.12
C SER A 434 24.72 -6.63 -1.43
N TYR A 435 24.01 -6.64 -2.55
CA TYR A 435 24.58 -6.37 -3.87
C TYR A 435 25.15 -4.95 -3.98
N LEU A 436 24.37 -3.93 -3.57
CA LEU A 436 24.78 -2.53 -3.59
C LEU A 436 26.07 -2.31 -2.79
N ARG A 437 26.13 -2.85 -1.58
CA ARG A 437 27.31 -2.71 -0.71
C ARG A 437 28.54 -3.45 -1.23
N THR A 438 28.34 -4.54 -1.96
CA THR A 438 29.45 -5.32 -2.52
C THR A 438 30.04 -4.65 -3.78
N HIS A 439 29.20 -4.05 -4.62
CA HIS A 439 29.63 -3.56 -5.94
C HIS A 439 29.89 -2.04 -5.96
N PHE A 440 29.40 -1.28 -4.98
CA PHE A 440 29.51 0.18 -4.96
C PHE A 440 30.09 0.69 -3.64
N ALA A 441 31.35 1.10 -3.65
CA ALA A 441 32.07 1.57 -2.46
C ALA A 441 31.36 2.75 -1.74
N PHE A 442 30.69 3.65 -2.47
CA PHE A 442 29.94 4.74 -1.88
C PHE A 442 28.71 4.25 -1.11
N ALA A 443 28.10 3.13 -1.51
CA ALA A 443 26.97 2.54 -0.83
C ALA A 443 27.41 1.95 0.54
N SER A 444 28.55 1.26 0.57
CA SER A 444 29.12 0.77 1.84
C SER A 444 29.45 1.90 2.81
N ALA A 445 30.08 2.98 2.32
CA ALA A 445 30.40 4.15 3.13
C ALA A 445 29.13 4.84 3.70
N GLU A 446 28.06 4.92 2.93
CA GLU A 446 26.79 5.49 3.37
C GLU A 446 26.10 4.61 4.42
N ALA A 447 26.09 3.28 4.22
CA ALA A 447 25.55 2.33 5.21
C ALA A 447 26.28 2.45 6.55
N GLU A 448 27.61 2.53 6.53
CA GLU A 448 28.42 2.70 7.73
C GLU A 448 28.15 4.05 8.42
N ARG A 449 28.03 5.12 7.64
CA ARG A 449 27.69 6.46 8.16
C ARG A 449 26.36 6.42 8.91
N ARG A 450 25.34 5.84 8.29
CA ARG A 450 24.00 5.69 8.89
C ARG A 450 24.03 4.84 10.16
N ALA A 451 24.71 3.72 10.14
CA ALA A 451 24.85 2.87 11.31
C ALA A 451 25.54 3.58 12.49
N ARG A 452 26.50 4.48 12.24
CA ARG A 452 27.13 5.32 13.27
C ARG A 452 26.15 6.34 13.84
N MET A 453 25.35 7.01 13.00
CA MET A 453 24.34 7.98 13.44
C MET A 453 23.28 7.36 14.34
N LEU A 454 22.79 6.15 14.01
CA LEU A 454 21.79 5.43 14.81
C LEU A 454 22.32 4.92 16.16
N LYS A 455 23.65 4.83 16.33
CA LYS A 455 24.32 4.43 17.58
C LYS A 455 24.74 5.62 18.45
N SER A 456 24.61 6.84 17.98
CA SER A 456 24.96 8.05 18.74
C SER A 456 23.90 8.32 19.80
N PRO A 457 24.23 8.58 21.06
CA PRO A 457 23.27 8.75 22.15
C PRO A 457 22.50 10.07 22.14
N GLU A 458 22.56 10.86 21.07
CA GLU A 458 21.89 12.18 20.97
C GLU A 458 20.58 12.13 20.15
N ASN A 459 20.01 10.93 19.94
CA ASN A 459 18.66 10.78 19.33
C ASN A 459 17.69 10.09 20.27
#